data_23866df4aa4878d3ceaf547de87b8567
#
_entry.id   23866df4aa4878d3ceaf547de87b8567
#
_cell.length_a   1.000
_cell.length_b   1.000
_cell.length_c   1.000
_cell.angle_alpha   90.00
_cell.angle_beta   90.00
_cell.angle_gamma   90.00
#
_symmetry.space_group_name_H-M   'P 1'
#
loop_
_entity.id
_entity.type
_entity.pdbx_description
1 polymer ?
#
loop_
_entity_poly.entity_id
_entity_poly.type
_entity_poly.pdbx_seq_one_letter_code
_entity_poly.pdbx_strand_id
1 'polypeptide(L)'
;MAIPLVPFGVTGNFRHYLPRRGRIPQPRVARNELPWVSCFTNTTPPGLPPDCMSQSLSSVYLHIVFSTKDRFPFLSDDIVREEVHAFLGGIAGKRNCPSVLVGGVSDHIHILLQLGRSISLADLVKELKRGSNLWIQGRFPQMEKFAWQAGYGAFSVSASNLESVRIYIEKQKEHHARCSFQDEFRSFLNKHGVHFDEKYVWD
;
A
#
# COMPACT_ATOMS: atom_id res chain seq x y z
N MET A 1 39.61 -19.67 41.03
CA MET A 1 38.47 -19.19 41.82
C MET A 1 37.23 -19.48 41.02
N ALA A 2 36.47 -20.47 41.43
CA ALA A 2 35.28 -20.94 40.77
C ALA A 2 34.04 -20.34 41.47
N ILE A 3 33.10 -19.78 40.71
CA ILE A 3 31.82 -19.28 41.22
C ILE A 3 30.77 -20.36 40.98
N PRO A 4 29.97 -20.78 41.98
CA PRO A 4 29.04 -21.90 41.84
C PRO A 4 27.73 -21.51 41.13
N LEU A 5 27.28 -22.40 40.27
CA LEU A 5 25.93 -22.42 39.66
C LEU A 5 24.88 -22.78 40.70
N VAL A 6 23.82 -21.98 40.81
CA VAL A 6 22.61 -22.28 41.57
C VAL A 6 21.52 -22.76 40.61
N PRO A 7 20.88 -23.91 40.82
CA PRO A 7 19.77 -24.37 39.99
C PRO A 7 18.46 -23.79 40.52
N PHE A 8 17.75 -22.99 39.72
CA PHE A 8 16.34 -22.67 39.96
C PHE A 8 15.45 -23.68 39.23
N GLY A 9 14.97 -24.66 40.00
CA GLY A 9 13.81 -25.45 39.59
C GLY A 9 12.54 -24.72 39.97
N VAL A 10 11.71 -24.44 38.97
CA VAL A 10 10.31 -24.09 39.18
C VAL A 10 9.45 -24.95 38.27
N THR A 11 8.91 -26.02 38.84
CA THR A 11 7.83 -26.80 38.28
C THR A 11 6.54 -26.02 38.55
N GLY A 12 6.06 -25.25 37.60
CA GLY A 12 4.79 -24.57 37.63
C GLY A 12 3.81 -25.22 36.66
N ASN A 13 2.83 -25.94 37.21
CA ASN A 13 1.66 -26.44 36.46
C ASN A 13 0.90 -25.30 35.79
N PHE A 14 1.07 -25.13 34.50
CA PHE A 14 0.18 -24.29 33.69
C PHE A 14 -1.13 -25.05 33.42
N ARG A 15 -2.11 -24.90 34.31
CA ARG A 15 -3.51 -25.18 33.98
C ARG A 15 -3.94 -24.20 32.90
N HIS A 16 -4.40 -24.74 31.76
CA HIS A 16 -5.07 -23.99 30.69
C HIS A 16 -6.24 -23.18 31.24
N TYR A 17 -6.06 -21.89 31.36
CA TYR A 17 -7.13 -20.94 31.60
C TYR A 17 -7.69 -20.51 30.24
N LEU A 18 -8.74 -21.23 29.77
CA LEU A 18 -9.54 -20.75 28.66
C LEU A 18 -10.43 -19.62 29.20
N PRO A 19 -10.34 -18.38 28.70
CA PRO A 19 -11.27 -17.35 29.10
C PRO A 19 -12.65 -17.73 28.57
N ARG A 20 -13.62 -17.92 29.50
CA ARG A 20 -15.04 -17.99 29.15
C ARG A 20 -15.39 -16.78 28.30
N ARG A 21 -16.13 -16.99 27.21
CA ARG A 21 -16.71 -15.94 26.37
C ARG A 21 -17.59 -15.01 27.21
N GLY A 22 -16.99 -14.08 27.92
CA GLY A 22 -17.66 -12.93 28.51
C GLY A 22 -17.91 -11.94 27.38
N ARG A 23 -19.17 -11.53 27.20
CA ARG A 23 -19.50 -10.35 26.39
C ARG A 23 -18.66 -9.20 26.93
N ILE A 24 -17.75 -8.67 26.11
CA ILE A 24 -17.08 -7.40 26.40
C ILE A 24 -18.19 -6.35 26.46
N PRO A 25 -18.41 -5.69 27.61
CA PRO A 25 -19.40 -4.62 27.66
C PRO A 25 -18.94 -3.52 26.71
N GLN A 26 -19.69 -3.25 25.67
CA GLN A 26 -19.49 -2.09 24.83
C GLN A 26 -19.59 -0.84 25.73
N PRO A 27 -18.64 0.09 25.72
CA PRO A 27 -18.76 1.32 26.48
C PRO A 27 -20.03 2.04 25.99
N ARG A 28 -21.02 2.20 26.87
CA ARG A 28 -22.19 3.02 26.62
C ARG A 28 -21.75 4.48 26.71
N VAL A 29 -21.33 5.02 25.57
CA VAL A 29 -21.18 6.47 25.46
C VAL A 29 -22.60 7.04 25.38
N ALA A 30 -23.00 7.80 26.36
CA ALA A 30 -24.28 8.50 26.32
C ALA A 30 -24.27 9.41 25.08
N ARG A 31 -25.35 9.39 24.29
CA ARG A 31 -25.46 10.09 22.99
C ARG A 31 -25.20 11.61 23.11
N ASN A 32 -25.23 12.17 24.30
CA ASN A 32 -25.10 13.60 24.56
C ASN A 32 -23.69 14.04 25.01
N GLU A 33 -22.73 13.12 25.12
CA GLU A 33 -21.38 13.42 25.62
C GLU A 33 -20.31 13.60 24.52
N LEU A 34 -20.71 13.50 23.24
CA LEU A 34 -19.78 13.75 22.14
C LEU A 34 -19.70 15.25 21.87
N PRO A 35 -18.50 15.84 21.88
CA PRO A 35 -18.31 17.31 21.74
C PRO A 35 -18.89 17.92 20.47
N TRP A 36 -19.21 17.12 19.45
CA TRP A 36 -19.80 17.57 18.18
C TRP A 36 -21.34 17.42 18.10
N VAL A 37 -21.99 16.81 19.08
CA VAL A 37 -23.45 16.58 19.02
C VAL A 37 -24.23 17.86 19.32
N SER A 38 -23.62 18.85 19.96
CA SER A 38 -24.25 20.14 20.24
C SER A 38 -24.43 21.05 19.00
N CYS A 39 -23.89 20.67 17.83
CA CYS A 39 -24.03 21.45 16.59
C CYS A 39 -25.22 21.06 15.72
N PHE A 40 -25.96 20.03 16.06
CA PHE A 40 -27.17 19.59 15.31
C PHE A 40 -28.46 19.98 16.04
N THR A 41 -28.68 21.28 16.29
CA THR A 41 -30.06 21.74 16.43
C THR A 41 -30.70 21.68 15.04
N ASN A 42 -31.81 20.94 14.94
CA ASN A 42 -32.65 20.80 13.74
C ASN A 42 -33.29 22.12 13.31
N THR A 43 -32.51 23.14 13.08
CA THR A 43 -32.93 24.34 12.35
C THR A 43 -32.29 24.24 10.98
N THR A 44 -33.07 23.77 10.00
CA THR A 44 -32.75 23.95 8.58
C THR A 44 -32.52 25.44 8.37
N PRO A 45 -31.31 25.89 8.00
CA PRO A 45 -31.08 27.31 7.70
C PRO A 45 -32.00 27.70 6.54
N PRO A 46 -32.73 28.83 6.61
CA PRO A 46 -33.58 29.28 5.53
C PRO A 46 -32.67 29.57 4.32
N GLY A 47 -32.90 28.84 3.21
CA GLY A 47 -32.43 29.22 1.89
C GLY A 47 -30.93 29.07 1.65
N LEU A 48 -30.36 27.84 1.72
CA LEU A 48 -29.12 27.55 1.00
C LEU A 48 -29.40 27.69 -0.50
N PRO A 49 -28.57 28.45 -1.26
CA PRO A 49 -28.71 28.52 -2.70
C PRO A 49 -28.59 27.11 -3.31
N PRO A 50 -29.30 26.81 -4.43
CA PRO A 50 -29.36 25.48 -5.03
C PRO A 50 -27.99 24.91 -5.44
N ASP A 51 -26.90 25.66 -5.41
CA ASP A 51 -25.55 25.26 -5.76
C ASP A 51 -24.67 24.83 -4.56
N CYS A 52 -25.22 24.75 -3.35
CA CYS A 52 -24.46 24.30 -2.18
C CYS A 52 -24.44 22.76 -2.09
N MET A 53 -23.86 22.10 -3.11
CA MET A 53 -23.58 20.68 -3.02
C MET A 53 -22.46 20.43 -2.00
N SER A 54 -22.68 19.55 -1.04
CA SER A 54 -21.67 19.17 -0.07
C SER A 54 -20.41 18.64 -0.77
N GLN A 55 -19.25 19.26 -0.53
CA GLN A 55 -18.00 18.82 -1.10
C GLN A 55 -17.42 17.65 -0.25
N SER A 56 -17.15 16.52 -0.90
CA SER A 56 -16.38 15.47 -0.28
C SER A 56 -14.90 15.73 -0.53
N LEU A 57 -14.14 16.01 0.50
CA LEU A 57 -12.71 16.34 0.41
C LEU A 57 -11.90 15.13 0.90
N SER A 58 -10.92 14.69 0.11
CA SER A 58 -9.99 13.61 0.50
C SER A 58 -8.62 13.82 -0.15
N SER A 59 -7.58 13.48 0.59
CA SER A 59 -6.20 13.48 0.10
C SER A 59 -5.50 12.25 0.65
N VAL A 60 -5.53 11.16 -0.11
CA VAL A 60 -4.96 9.87 0.27
C VAL A 60 -3.87 9.53 -0.72
N TYR A 61 -2.62 9.60 -0.30
CA TYR A 61 -1.49 9.21 -1.13
C TYR A 61 -1.03 7.80 -0.78
N LEU A 62 -0.70 7.04 -1.80
CA LEU A 62 -0.24 5.66 -1.70
C LEU A 62 1.08 5.48 -2.46
N HIS A 63 1.98 4.73 -1.86
CA HIS A 63 3.14 4.15 -2.50
C HIS A 63 2.83 2.67 -2.75
N ILE A 64 2.63 2.30 -4.01
CA ILE A 64 2.30 0.94 -4.43
C ILE A 64 3.55 0.32 -5.05
N VAL A 65 3.84 -0.93 -4.67
CA VAL A 65 5.02 -1.67 -5.13
C VAL A 65 4.60 -3.08 -5.55
N PHE A 66 5.02 -3.52 -6.71
CA PHE A 66 4.89 -4.91 -7.15
C PHE A 66 5.93 -5.28 -8.20
N SER A 67 6.30 -6.54 -8.24
CA SER A 67 7.31 -7.05 -9.18
C SER A 67 6.68 -7.69 -10.42
N THR A 68 7.51 -7.98 -11.40
CA THR A 68 7.22 -8.95 -12.44
C THR A 68 7.12 -10.35 -11.83
N LYS A 69 6.43 -11.27 -12.52
CA LYS A 69 6.31 -12.66 -12.08
C LYS A 69 7.70 -13.29 -11.98
N ASP A 70 7.95 -13.96 -10.86
CA ASP A 70 9.22 -14.60 -10.52
C ASP A 70 10.43 -13.62 -10.52
N ARG A 71 10.15 -12.32 -10.47
CA ARG A 71 11.14 -11.24 -10.61
C ARG A 71 11.99 -11.35 -11.88
N PHE A 72 11.41 -11.92 -12.93
CA PHE A 72 12.10 -11.99 -14.21
C PHE A 72 12.31 -10.56 -14.76
N PRO A 73 13.54 -10.18 -15.17
CA PRO A 73 13.89 -8.81 -15.51
C PRO A 73 13.35 -8.37 -16.88
N PHE A 74 12.03 -8.42 -17.07
CA PHE A 74 11.36 -8.04 -18.31
C PHE A 74 11.61 -6.59 -18.72
N LEU A 75 11.79 -5.70 -17.74
CA LEU A 75 11.92 -4.25 -17.96
C LEU A 75 13.37 -3.78 -17.98
N SER A 76 14.30 -4.64 -18.48
CA SER A 76 15.74 -4.32 -18.54
C SER A 76 16.05 -3.21 -19.55
N ASP A 77 15.31 -3.13 -20.65
CA ASP A 77 15.42 -2.05 -21.62
C ASP A 77 14.84 -0.76 -21.04
N ASP A 78 15.65 0.30 -21.00
CA ASP A 78 15.27 1.58 -20.41
C ASP A 78 14.11 2.23 -21.17
N ILE A 79 14.07 2.12 -22.51
CA ILE A 79 13.01 2.71 -23.34
C ILE A 79 11.69 2.00 -23.09
N VAL A 80 11.71 0.66 -23.11
CA VAL A 80 10.53 -0.16 -22.80
C VAL A 80 10.02 0.15 -21.41
N ARG A 81 10.91 0.26 -20.42
CA ARG A 81 10.54 0.54 -19.04
C ARG A 81 9.87 1.91 -18.89
N GLU A 82 10.40 2.94 -19.54
CA GLU A 82 9.80 4.28 -19.55
C GLU A 82 8.41 4.29 -20.22
N GLU A 83 8.22 3.57 -21.33
CA GLU A 83 6.89 3.41 -21.96
C GLU A 83 5.90 2.71 -20.98
N VAL A 84 6.34 1.68 -20.28
CA VAL A 84 5.51 0.97 -19.28
C VAL A 84 5.15 1.90 -18.12
N HIS A 85 6.09 2.67 -17.60
CA HIS A 85 5.83 3.64 -16.53
C HIS A 85 4.81 4.70 -16.97
N ALA A 86 4.98 5.27 -18.16
CA ALA A 86 4.04 6.24 -18.72
C ALA A 86 2.63 5.63 -18.90
N PHE A 87 2.54 4.40 -19.38
CA PHE A 87 1.28 3.71 -19.57
C PHE A 87 0.55 3.44 -18.25
N LEU A 88 1.26 2.99 -17.22
CA LEU A 88 0.72 2.80 -15.86
C LEU A 88 0.18 4.11 -15.27
N GLY A 89 0.93 5.21 -15.41
CA GLY A 89 0.47 6.54 -15.04
C GLY A 89 -0.80 6.97 -15.76
N GLY A 90 -0.90 6.64 -17.06
CA GLY A 90 -2.09 6.87 -17.87
C GLY A 90 -3.32 6.08 -17.41
N ILE A 91 -3.16 4.79 -17.02
CA ILE A 91 -4.25 3.98 -16.43
C ILE A 91 -4.72 4.62 -15.12
N ALA A 92 -3.79 4.97 -14.22
CA ALA A 92 -4.12 5.59 -12.95
C ALA A 92 -4.91 6.90 -13.16
N GLY A 93 -4.47 7.76 -14.07
CA GLY A 93 -5.15 9.01 -14.41
C GLY A 93 -6.57 8.79 -14.92
N LYS A 94 -6.80 7.81 -15.79
CA LYS A 94 -8.15 7.44 -16.28
C LYS A 94 -9.10 6.95 -15.18
N ARG A 95 -8.54 6.49 -14.04
CA ARG A 95 -9.31 6.06 -12.85
C ARG A 95 -9.44 7.17 -11.80
N ASN A 96 -9.16 8.42 -12.17
CA ASN A 96 -9.13 9.56 -11.26
C ASN A 96 -8.16 9.36 -10.07
N CYS A 97 -7.06 8.65 -10.32
CA CYS A 97 -5.96 8.43 -9.39
C CYS A 97 -4.68 9.03 -9.98
N PRO A 98 -4.50 10.37 -9.96
CA PRO A 98 -3.34 10.99 -10.60
C PRO A 98 -2.05 10.47 -9.97
N SER A 99 -1.15 9.95 -10.83
CA SER A 99 0.19 9.55 -10.39
C SER A 99 1.06 10.77 -10.19
N VAL A 100 1.78 10.80 -9.07
CA VAL A 100 2.86 11.77 -8.82
C VAL A 100 4.11 11.31 -9.55
N LEU A 101 4.41 10.00 -9.45
CA LEU A 101 5.54 9.39 -10.13
C LEU A 101 5.30 7.89 -10.30
N VAL A 102 5.76 7.34 -11.43
CA VAL A 102 5.95 5.90 -11.65
C VAL A 102 7.43 5.69 -11.95
N GLY A 103 8.07 4.78 -11.25
CA GLY A 103 9.47 4.45 -11.40
C GLY A 103 9.76 3.00 -11.07
N GLY A 104 11.01 2.59 -11.12
CA GLY A 104 11.44 1.22 -10.81
C GLY A 104 12.63 0.78 -11.64
N VAL A 105 12.91 -0.50 -11.60
CA VAL A 105 14.03 -1.14 -12.30
C VAL A 105 13.54 -2.30 -13.18
N SER A 106 14.42 -3.23 -13.51
CA SER A 106 14.14 -4.29 -14.50
C SER A 106 13.05 -5.29 -14.08
N ASP A 107 12.82 -5.50 -12.79
CA ASP A 107 11.98 -6.58 -12.26
C ASP A 107 10.85 -6.12 -11.33
N HIS A 108 10.76 -4.82 -11.01
CA HIS A 108 9.68 -4.28 -10.20
C HIS A 108 9.45 -2.79 -10.44
N ILE A 109 8.29 -2.32 -9.98
CA ILE A 109 7.89 -0.92 -10.11
C ILE A 109 7.39 -0.35 -8.77
N HIS A 110 7.52 0.96 -8.67
CA HIS A 110 6.98 1.80 -7.62
C HIS A 110 6.03 2.82 -8.25
N ILE A 111 4.86 2.98 -7.68
CA ILE A 111 3.87 3.96 -8.11
C ILE A 111 3.50 4.84 -6.92
N LEU A 112 3.81 6.12 -6.99
CA LEU A 112 3.33 7.12 -6.05
C LEU A 112 2.13 7.83 -6.69
N LEU A 113 0.96 7.71 -6.07
CA LEU A 113 -0.27 8.28 -6.59
C LEU A 113 -1.20 8.79 -5.49
N GLN A 114 -2.16 9.63 -5.88
CA GLN A 114 -3.29 9.97 -5.04
C GLN A 114 -4.48 9.06 -5.35
N LEU A 115 -5.02 8.38 -4.34
CA LEU A 115 -6.16 7.49 -4.51
C LEU A 115 -7.44 8.29 -4.76
N GLY A 116 -8.14 7.94 -5.83
CA GLY A 116 -9.44 8.50 -6.17
C GLY A 116 -10.52 8.08 -5.16
N ARG A 117 -11.53 8.92 -4.98
CA ARG A 117 -12.58 8.71 -3.97
C ARG A 117 -13.55 7.57 -4.27
N SER A 118 -13.66 7.17 -5.53
CA SER A 118 -14.68 6.24 -6.03
C SER A 118 -14.14 4.85 -6.39
N ILE A 119 -12.85 4.60 -6.16
CA ILE A 119 -12.22 3.32 -6.49
C ILE A 119 -11.56 2.72 -5.24
N SER A 120 -11.68 1.40 -5.09
CA SER A 120 -10.91 0.68 -4.06
C SER A 120 -9.45 0.52 -4.48
N LEU A 121 -8.54 0.39 -3.51
CA LEU A 121 -7.14 0.08 -3.77
C LEU A 121 -6.99 -1.22 -4.57
N ALA A 122 -7.76 -2.26 -4.21
CA ALA A 122 -7.70 -3.56 -4.88
C ALA A 122 -8.12 -3.47 -6.36
N ASP A 123 -9.19 -2.73 -6.65
CA ASP A 123 -9.64 -2.53 -8.04
C ASP A 123 -8.63 -1.69 -8.84
N LEU A 124 -8.05 -0.66 -8.23
CA LEU A 124 -7.01 0.13 -8.89
C LEU A 124 -5.81 -0.74 -9.28
N VAL A 125 -5.27 -1.53 -8.34
CA VAL A 125 -4.12 -2.40 -8.63
C VAL A 125 -4.46 -3.47 -9.67
N LYS A 126 -5.66 -4.05 -9.62
CA LYS A 126 -6.17 -4.98 -10.63
C LYS A 126 -6.18 -4.34 -12.03
N GLU A 127 -6.70 -3.12 -12.16
CA GLU A 127 -6.73 -2.39 -13.43
C GLU A 127 -5.33 -2.03 -13.93
N LEU A 128 -4.44 -1.57 -13.04
CA LEU A 128 -3.05 -1.29 -13.37
C LEU A 128 -2.36 -2.53 -13.94
N LYS A 129 -2.44 -3.66 -13.22
CA LYS A 129 -1.78 -4.91 -13.63
C LYS A 129 -2.39 -5.49 -14.90
N ARG A 130 -3.72 -5.61 -14.97
CA ARG A 130 -4.40 -6.20 -16.12
C ARG A 130 -4.20 -5.36 -17.38
N GLY A 131 -4.42 -4.05 -17.27
CA GLY A 131 -4.34 -3.14 -18.42
C GLY A 131 -2.93 -3.07 -18.98
N SER A 132 -1.92 -2.94 -18.11
CA SER A 132 -0.52 -2.90 -18.54
C SER A 132 -0.04 -4.25 -19.08
N ASN A 133 -0.46 -5.38 -18.48
CA ASN A 133 -0.10 -6.71 -18.98
C ASN A 133 -0.54 -6.92 -20.43
N LEU A 134 -1.80 -6.66 -20.72
CA LEU A 134 -2.35 -6.79 -22.08
C LEU A 134 -1.66 -5.85 -23.06
N TRP A 135 -1.39 -4.62 -22.65
CA TRP A 135 -0.72 -3.65 -23.49
C TRP A 135 0.74 -4.02 -23.76
N ILE A 136 1.49 -4.47 -22.74
CA ILE A 136 2.90 -4.89 -22.87
C ILE A 136 3.00 -6.06 -23.86
N GLN A 137 2.18 -7.11 -23.67
CA GLN A 137 2.18 -8.29 -24.54
C GLN A 137 1.83 -7.93 -26.00
N GLY A 138 0.88 -7.01 -26.21
CA GLY A 138 0.51 -6.56 -27.57
C GLY A 138 1.51 -5.60 -28.19
N ARG A 139 2.19 -4.77 -27.39
CA ARG A 139 3.12 -3.75 -27.86
C ARG A 139 4.52 -4.32 -28.14
N PHE A 140 4.97 -5.30 -27.35
CA PHE A 140 6.30 -5.88 -27.39
C PHE A 140 6.23 -7.39 -27.64
N PRO A 141 6.29 -7.88 -28.89
CA PRO A 141 6.17 -9.31 -29.21
C PRO A 141 7.13 -10.21 -28.43
N GLN A 142 8.35 -9.71 -28.13
CA GLN A 142 9.34 -10.42 -27.33
C GLN A 142 8.92 -10.62 -25.85
N MET A 143 7.87 -9.94 -25.41
CA MET A 143 7.33 -9.99 -24.05
C MET A 143 5.99 -10.75 -23.96
N GLU A 144 5.72 -11.69 -24.85
CA GLU A 144 4.49 -12.51 -24.84
C GLU A 144 4.25 -13.20 -23.50
N LYS A 145 5.33 -13.60 -22.81
CA LYS A 145 5.28 -14.25 -21.48
C LYS A 145 5.29 -13.29 -20.32
N PHE A 146 5.22 -11.99 -20.58
CA PHE A 146 5.21 -10.99 -19.51
C PHE A 146 4.00 -11.20 -18.58
N ALA A 147 4.27 -11.16 -17.29
CA ALA A 147 3.23 -11.14 -16.26
C ALA A 147 3.74 -10.38 -15.02
N TRP A 148 2.82 -9.77 -14.31
CA TRP A 148 3.07 -9.26 -12.96
C TRP A 148 2.90 -10.37 -11.92
N GLN A 149 3.62 -10.29 -10.77
CA GLN A 149 3.33 -11.13 -9.61
C GLN A 149 1.86 -10.98 -9.17
N ALA A 150 1.31 -11.94 -8.43
CA ALA A 150 -0.06 -11.87 -7.93
C ALA A 150 -0.20 -10.79 -6.83
N GLY A 151 0.70 -10.78 -5.86
CA GLY A 151 0.73 -9.86 -4.73
C GLY A 151 1.14 -8.43 -5.07
N TYR A 152 1.02 -7.52 -4.11
CA TYR A 152 1.52 -6.14 -4.13
C TYR A 152 1.70 -5.61 -2.71
N GLY A 153 2.57 -4.62 -2.53
CA GLY A 153 2.60 -3.78 -1.34
C GLY A 153 1.91 -2.45 -1.61
N ALA A 154 1.20 -1.92 -0.63
CA ALA A 154 0.63 -0.58 -0.70
C ALA A 154 0.74 0.10 0.67
N PHE A 155 1.40 1.24 0.68
CA PHE A 155 1.74 1.97 1.89
C PHE A 155 1.20 3.38 1.83
N SER A 156 0.61 3.86 2.93
CA SER A 156 0.15 5.24 3.03
C SER A 156 1.33 6.20 3.08
N VAL A 157 1.19 7.33 2.39
CA VAL A 157 2.19 8.40 2.39
C VAL A 157 1.52 9.69 2.87
N SER A 158 2.10 10.34 3.88
CA SER A 158 1.63 11.66 4.29
C SER A 158 2.03 12.72 3.27
N ALA A 159 1.25 13.80 3.18
CA ALA A 159 1.57 14.92 2.28
C ALA A 159 2.98 15.51 2.54
N SER A 160 3.43 15.51 3.79
CA SER A 160 4.77 15.98 4.17
C SER A 160 5.90 15.06 3.67
N ASN A 161 5.63 13.78 3.39
CA ASN A 161 6.62 12.80 2.95
C ASN A 161 6.61 12.56 1.43
N LEU A 162 5.70 13.19 0.69
CA LEU A 162 5.57 12.99 -0.76
C LEU A 162 6.89 13.19 -1.49
N GLU A 163 7.57 14.30 -1.21
CA GLU A 163 8.83 14.64 -1.88
C GLU A 163 9.94 13.63 -1.56
N SER A 164 10.02 13.18 -0.31
CA SER A 164 11.00 12.16 0.09
C SER A 164 10.77 10.83 -0.65
N VAL A 165 9.50 10.42 -0.79
CA VAL A 165 9.15 9.19 -1.52
C VAL A 165 9.37 9.36 -3.02
N ARG A 166 9.10 10.54 -3.59
CA ARG A 166 9.36 10.87 -4.99
C ARG A 166 10.85 10.70 -5.31
N ILE A 167 11.72 11.36 -4.52
CA ILE A 167 13.18 11.26 -4.69
C ILE A 167 13.65 9.81 -4.53
N TYR A 168 13.08 9.07 -3.59
CA TYR A 168 13.40 7.67 -3.39
C TYR A 168 13.09 6.83 -4.63
N ILE A 169 11.92 7.02 -5.25
CA ILE A 169 11.52 6.31 -6.48
C ILE A 169 12.40 6.71 -7.67
N GLU A 170 12.81 7.97 -7.79
CA GLU A 170 13.72 8.43 -8.85
C GLU A 170 15.09 7.76 -8.76
N LYS A 171 15.56 7.49 -7.54
CA LYS A 171 16.90 6.90 -7.30
C LYS A 171 16.92 5.38 -7.23
N GLN A 172 15.88 4.71 -7.72
CA GLN A 172 15.76 3.25 -7.64
C GLN A 172 16.93 2.49 -8.29
N LYS A 173 17.47 2.98 -9.43
CA LYS A 173 18.66 2.37 -10.05
C LYS A 173 19.89 2.38 -9.13
N GLU A 174 20.12 3.49 -8.43
CA GLU A 174 21.25 3.63 -7.49
C GLU A 174 21.02 2.80 -6.23
N HIS A 175 19.77 2.75 -5.76
CA HIS A 175 19.38 1.97 -4.60
C HIS A 175 19.60 0.47 -4.83
N HIS A 176 19.15 -0.06 -5.97
CA HIS A 176 19.28 -1.48 -6.31
C HIS A 176 20.67 -1.93 -6.72
N ALA A 177 21.61 -1.01 -6.91
CA ALA A 177 23.03 -1.36 -6.97
C ALA A 177 23.58 -1.93 -5.63
N ARG A 178 22.85 -1.72 -4.52
CA ARG A 178 23.30 -2.06 -3.16
C ARG A 178 22.31 -2.91 -2.35
N CYS A 179 21.04 -2.93 -2.74
CA CYS A 179 19.97 -3.58 -2.01
C CYS A 179 19.12 -4.42 -2.95
N SER A 180 18.77 -5.66 -2.55
CA SER A 180 17.85 -6.48 -3.33
C SER A 180 16.40 -5.99 -3.17
N PHE A 181 15.54 -6.26 -4.18
CA PHE A 181 14.11 -5.98 -4.06
C PHE A 181 13.49 -6.66 -2.83
N GLN A 182 13.91 -7.89 -2.51
CA GLN A 182 13.37 -8.62 -1.37
C GLN A 182 13.69 -7.94 -0.04
N ASP A 183 14.92 -7.45 0.14
CA ASP A 183 15.33 -6.75 1.35
C ASP A 183 14.64 -5.39 1.47
N GLU A 184 14.51 -4.70 0.36
CA GLU A 184 13.74 -3.45 0.27
C GLU A 184 12.28 -3.68 0.68
N PHE A 185 11.61 -4.67 0.09
CA PHE A 185 10.21 -4.96 0.35
C PHE A 185 9.96 -5.39 1.78
N ARG A 186 10.83 -6.25 2.36
CA ARG A 186 10.80 -6.58 3.79
C ARG A 186 10.95 -5.34 4.67
N SER A 187 11.84 -4.43 4.30
CA SER A 187 12.03 -3.17 5.02
C SER A 187 10.75 -2.32 5.02
N PHE A 188 10.02 -2.23 3.90
CA PHE A 188 8.73 -1.56 3.85
C PHE A 188 7.69 -2.23 4.74
N LEU A 189 7.54 -3.55 4.64
CA LEU A 189 6.57 -4.29 5.45
C LEU A 189 6.83 -4.10 6.94
N ASN A 190 8.07 -4.23 7.37
CA ASN A 190 8.49 -4.03 8.76
C ASN A 190 8.27 -2.58 9.22
N LYS A 191 8.66 -1.59 8.41
CA LYS A 191 8.48 -0.16 8.72
C LYS A 191 7.02 0.23 8.90
N HIS A 192 6.13 -0.41 8.17
CA HIS A 192 4.69 -0.16 8.24
C HIS A 192 3.94 -1.14 9.16
N GLY A 193 4.65 -2.02 9.87
CA GLY A 193 4.04 -2.98 10.81
C GLY A 193 3.13 -4.01 10.13
N VAL A 194 3.37 -4.32 8.85
CA VAL A 194 2.59 -5.31 8.10
C VAL A 194 3.14 -6.70 8.38
N HIS A 195 2.32 -7.57 8.95
CA HIS A 195 2.66 -8.99 9.12
C HIS A 195 2.59 -9.70 7.77
N PHE A 196 3.59 -10.50 7.46
CA PHE A 196 3.67 -11.27 6.22
C PHE A 196 4.26 -12.65 6.47
N ASP A 197 3.96 -13.59 5.58
CA ASP A 197 4.55 -14.91 5.54
C ASP A 197 5.54 -14.98 4.38
N GLU A 198 6.80 -15.29 4.68
CA GLU A 198 7.88 -15.42 3.69
C GLU A 198 7.56 -16.41 2.57
N LYS A 199 6.71 -17.39 2.83
CA LYS A 199 6.31 -18.39 1.85
C LYS A 199 5.41 -17.82 0.74
N TYR A 200 4.60 -16.80 1.05
CA TYR A 200 3.56 -16.29 0.15
C TYR A 200 3.79 -14.86 -0.33
N VAL A 201 4.71 -14.14 0.29
CA VAL A 201 4.94 -12.71 -0.01
C VAL A 201 5.57 -12.49 -1.39
N TRP A 202 6.14 -13.54 -1.99
CA TRP A 202 6.88 -13.47 -3.26
C TRP A 202 6.10 -13.95 -4.49
N ASP A 203 4.87 -14.41 -4.32
CA ASP A 203 3.99 -14.91 -5.40
C ASP A 203 3.29 -13.79 -6.18
#